data_b63adfc40e4d10f83966017cf570f2aa
#
_entry.id   b63adfc40e4d10f83966017cf570f2aa
#
_cell.length_a   1.000
_cell.length_b   1.000
_cell.length_c   1.000
_cell.angle_alpha   90.00
_cell.angle_beta   90.00
_cell.angle_gamma   90.00
#
_symmetry.space_group_name_H-M   'P 1'
#
loop_
_entity.id
_entity.type
_entity.pdbx_description
1 polymer ?
#
loop_
_entity_poly.entity_id
_entity_poly.type
_entity_poly.pdbx_seq_one_letter_code
_entity_poly.pdbx_strand_id
1 'polypeptide(L)'
;MEEEVLAAEEPLSAKVPPALHGQRLDAVAAALFTDFSRSRLAEWIKVGRLQRNQCAAKPRDKVAVDDLLLLTPEAEDRVEWVPEKLPLNILHEDEHVIVLNKPAGLVVHPAAGHHSGTLVNGLLAHAPEMAALPRGGIVHRLDKDTSGIMLAARSPLTHKSLVAQLADRSVSRLYSAVCRGTFSGGGTIDEPIGRHPTSRTKMAVVSDGK
;
A
#
# COMPACT_ATOMS: atom_id res chain seq x y z
N MET A 1 -16.51 31.10 -16.68
CA MET A 1 -15.83 29.81 -16.55
C MET A 1 -14.39 30.17 -16.19
N GLU A 2 -14.12 30.26 -14.89
CA GLU A 2 -12.77 30.46 -14.37
C GLU A 2 -12.12 29.08 -14.34
N GLU A 3 -11.06 28.90 -15.14
CA GLU A 3 -10.16 27.76 -15.01
C GLU A 3 -9.45 27.88 -13.66
N GLU A 4 -9.83 27.02 -12.72
CA GLU A 4 -9.11 26.83 -11.47
C GLU A 4 -7.73 26.25 -11.82
N VAL A 5 -6.73 27.12 -11.90
CA VAL A 5 -5.33 26.73 -12.06
C VAL A 5 -4.94 25.96 -10.81
N LEU A 6 -4.87 24.64 -10.90
CA LEU A 6 -4.33 23.77 -9.87
C LEU A 6 -2.94 24.28 -9.48
N ALA A 7 -2.81 24.79 -8.26
CA ALA A 7 -1.56 25.26 -7.71
C ALA A 7 -0.51 24.14 -7.77
N ALA A 8 0.54 24.32 -8.56
CA ALA A 8 1.69 23.44 -8.55
C ALA A 8 2.29 23.47 -7.13
N GLU A 9 2.33 22.30 -6.47
CA GLU A 9 2.99 22.19 -5.16
C GLU A 9 4.45 22.64 -5.29
N GLU A 10 4.92 23.40 -4.28
CA GLU A 10 6.30 23.90 -4.28
C GLU A 10 7.32 22.75 -4.31
N PRO A 11 8.42 22.89 -5.05
CA PRO A 11 9.45 21.85 -5.11
C PRO A 11 10.05 21.58 -3.71
N LEU A 12 10.05 20.33 -3.30
CA LEU A 12 10.69 19.88 -2.09
C LEU A 12 12.16 19.55 -2.36
N SER A 13 13.05 19.89 -1.42
CA SER A 13 14.47 19.56 -1.55
C SER A 13 15.01 18.92 -0.26
N ALA A 14 15.91 17.97 -0.42
CA ALA A 14 16.60 17.33 0.69
C ALA A 14 18.03 16.94 0.30
N LYS A 15 18.99 17.08 1.24
CA LYS A 15 20.35 16.58 1.08
C LYS A 15 20.50 15.20 1.69
N VAL A 16 21.24 14.34 1.03
CA VAL A 16 21.51 12.98 1.51
C VAL A 16 22.49 13.02 2.69
N PRO A 17 22.08 12.59 3.90
CA PRO A 17 22.94 12.55 5.06
C PRO A 17 23.97 11.41 4.96
N PRO A 18 25.10 11.47 5.71
CA PRO A 18 26.14 10.43 5.71
C PRO A 18 25.62 9.01 5.99
N ALA A 19 24.61 8.88 6.85
CA ALA A 19 24.02 7.58 7.22
C ALA A 19 23.31 6.85 6.05
N LEU A 20 22.97 7.57 4.97
CA LEU A 20 22.27 7.02 3.81
C LEU A 20 23.20 6.85 2.59
N HIS A 21 24.50 7.12 2.75
CA HIS A 21 25.49 6.94 1.67
C HIS A 21 25.47 5.53 1.07
N GLY A 22 25.60 5.44 -0.24
CA GLY A 22 25.66 4.17 -0.95
C GLY A 22 24.36 3.38 -1.01
N GLN A 23 23.28 3.86 -0.42
CA GLN A 23 21.96 3.25 -0.53
C GLN A 23 21.29 3.61 -1.87
N ARG A 24 20.22 2.90 -2.19
CA ARG A 24 19.46 3.13 -3.42
C ARG A 24 18.66 4.43 -3.33
N LEU A 25 18.63 5.18 -4.41
CA LEU A 25 17.93 6.46 -4.50
C LEU A 25 16.43 6.35 -4.10
N ASP A 26 15.73 5.30 -4.55
CA ASP A 26 14.32 5.09 -4.18
C ASP A 26 14.09 4.86 -2.68
N ALA A 27 15.05 4.22 -1.99
CA ALA A 27 14.98 3.98 -0.57
C ALA A 27 15.32 5.27 0.22
N VAL A 28 16.35 5.99 -0.21
CA VAL A 28 16.76 7.25 0.40
C VAL A 28 15.69 8.32 0.22
N ALA A 29 15.11 8.42 -0.96
CA ALA A 29 14.00 9.33 -1.20
C ALA A 29 12.82 9.05 -0.25
N ALA A 30 12.46 7.78 -0.03
CA ALA A 30 11.39 7.41 0.91
C ALA A 30 11.72 7.71 2.38
N ALA A 31 13.00 7.73 2.75
CA ALA A 31 13.43 8.12 4.08
C ALA A 31 13.43 9.64 4.31
N LEU A 32 13.64 10.42 3.23
CA LEU A 32 13.73 11.88 3.31
C LEU A 32 12.39 12.58 3.01
N PHE A 33 11.57 12.02 2.13
CA PHE A 33 10.25 12.53 1.76
C PHE A 33 9.17 11.58 2.30
N THR A 34 8.96 11.63 3.61
CA THR A 34 8.13 10.67 4.37
C THR A 34 6.65 10.69 4.01
N ASP A 35 6.17 11.76 3.39
CA ASP A 35 4.77 11.94 2.99
C ASP A 35 4.41 11.10 1.76
N PHE A 36 5.42 10.55 1.06
CA PHE A 36 5.23 9.81 -0.17
C PHE A 36 5.69 8.35 -0.06
N SER A 37 4.94 7.44 -0.68
CA SER A 37 5.34 6.04 -0.71
C SER A 37 6.60 5.82 -1.57
N ARG A 38 7.44 4.83 -1.20
CA ARG A 38 8.63 4.47 -1.97
C ARG A 38 8.31 4.13 -3.44
N SER A 39 7.18 3.47 -3.68
CA SER A 39 6.76 3.11 -5.04
C SER A 39 6.46 4.34 -5.88
N ARG A 40 5.81 5.34 -5.30
CA ARG A 40 5.51 6.62 -5.96
C ARG A 40 6.78 7.41 -6.25
N LEU A 41 7.66 7.53 -5.26
CA LEU A 41 8.96 8.18 -5.46
C LEU A 41 9.79 7.49 -6.54
N ALA A 42 9.77 6.14 -6.61
CA ALA A 42 10.43 5.42 -7.68
C ALA A 42 9.84 5.71 -9.07
N GLU A 43 8.53 5.93 -9.17
CA GLU A 43 7.90 6.35 -10.42
C GLU A 43 8.31 7.79 -10.78
N TRP A 44 8.26 8.71 -9.83
CA TRP A 44 8.68 10.09 -10.04
C TRP A 44 10.16 10.23 -10.42
N ILE A 45 11.04 9.35 -9.93
CA ILE A 45 12.43 9.26 -10.39
C ILE A 45 12.48 8.90 -11.89
N LYS A 46 11.68 7.92 -12.34
CA LYS A 46 11.66 7.48 -13.73
C LYS A 46 11.16 8.55 -14.69
N VAL A 47 10.14 9.32 -14.27
CA VAL A 47 9.56 10.39 -15.10
C VAL A 47 10.27 11.75 -14.92
N GLY A 48 11.34 11.79 -14.09
CA GLY A 48 12.17 12.98 -13.91
C GLY A 48 11.62 14.04 -12.96
N ARG A 49 10.54 13.75 -12.23
CA ARG A 49 9.99 14.64 -11.19
C ARG A 49 10.80 14.63 -9.89
N LEU A 50 11.49 13.53 -9.60
CA LEU A 50 12.52 13.47 -8.58
C LEU A 50 13.89 13.35 -9.26
N GLN A 51 14.71 14.36 -9.06
CA GLN A 51 16.04 14.49 -9.66
C GLN A 51 17.11 14.40 -8.57
N ARG A 52 18.29 13.92 -8.95
CA ARG A 52 19.50 13.95 -8.12
C ARG A 52 20.49 14.92 -8.74
N ASN A 53 20.88 15.95 -7.99
CA ASN A 53 21.80 17.02 -8.46
C ASN A 53 21.30 17.65 -9.77
N GLN A 54 19.98 17.87 -9.89
CA GLN A 54 19.30 18.40 -11.08
C GLN A 54 19.45 17.53 -12.35
N CYS A 55 19.86 16.27 -12.19
CA CYS A 55 20.00 15.31 -13.28
C CYS A 55 18.97 14.18 -13.17
N ALA A 56 18.56 13.63 -14.31
CA ALA A 56 17.74 12.42 -14.34
C ALA A 56 18.52 11.24 -13.75
N ALA A 57 17.82 10.41 -12.97
CA ALA A 57 18.40 9.27 -12.28
C ALA A 57 17.49 8.04 -12.40
N LYS A 58 18.00 6.90 -11.95
CA LYS A 58 17.21 5.65 -11.89
C LYS A 58 16.94 5.29 -10.43
N PRO A 59 15.79 4.67 -10.10
CA PRO A 59 15.45 4.31 -8.72
C PRO A 59 16.51 3.48 -7.99
N ARG A 60 17.27 2.68 -8.73
CA ARG A 60 18.34 1.80 -8.20
C ARG A 60 19.73 2.45 -8.10
N ASP A 61 19.89 3.69 -8.57
CA ASP A 61 21.17 4.39 -8.51
C ASP A 61 21.59 4.59 -7.06
N LYS A 62 22.90 4.53 -6.81
CA LYS A 62 23.47 4.74 -5.48
C LYS A 62 23.65 6.23 -5.25
N VAL A 63 23.30 6.70 -4.05
CA VAL A 63 23.50 8.11 -3.67
C VAL A 63 24.81 8.31 -2.93
N ALA A 64 25.38 9.50 -3.06
CA ALA A 64 26.53 9.99 -2.30
C ALA A 64 26.07 10.93 -1.17
N VAL A 65 26.95 11.15 -0.18
CA VAL A 65 26.75 12.20 0.83
C VAL A 65 26.63 13.54 0.12
N ASP A 66 25.76 14.41 0.62
CA ASP A 66 25.46 15.75 0.09
C ASP A 66 24.82 15.79 -1.30
N ASP A 67 24.48 14.62 -1.92
CA ASP A 67 23.63 14.66 -3.10
C ASP A 67 22.35 15.44 -2.80
N LEU A 68 21.99 16.37 -3.66
CA LEU A 68 20.76 17.15 -3.56
C LEU A 68 19.64 16.41 -4.29
N LEU A 69 18.60 16.03 -3.56
CA LEU A 69 17.37 15.49 -4.14
C LEU A 69 16.36 16.64 -4.28
N LEU A 70 15.86 16.84 -5.49
CA LEU A 70 14.83 17.80 -5.80
C LEU A 70 13.58 17.05 -6.27
N LEU A 71 12.50 17.21 -5.55
CA LEU A 71 11.20 16.59 -5.84
C LEU A 71 10.20 17.67 -6.22
N THR A 72 9.65 17.58 -7.41
CA THR A 72 8.48 18.37 -7.82
C THR A 72 7.27 17.44 -7.72
N PRO A 73 6.52 17.48 -6.62
CA PRO A 73 5.35 16.64 -6.46
C PRO A 73 4.35 16.91 -7.59
N GLU A 74 3.72 15.89 -8.06
CA GLU A 74 2.51 16.06 -8.86
C GLU A 74 1.36 16.16 -7.89
N ALA A 75 0.55 17.21 -8.01
CA ALA A 75 -0.74 17.23 -7.35
C ALA A 75 -1.41 15.89 -7.61
N GLU A 76 -1.79 15.19 -6.56
CA GLU A 76 -2.43 13.89 -6.75
C GLU A 76 -3.61 14.10 -7.69
N ASP A 77 -3.58 13.45 -8.86
CA ASP A 77 -4.82 12.80 -9.29
C ASP A 77 -5.16 11.84 -8.14
N ARG A 78 -5.83 12.36 -7.13
CA ARG A 78 -6.56 11.52 -6.19
C ARG A 78 -7.40 10.69 -7.12
N VAL A 79 -7.02 9.43 -7.29
CA VAL A 79 -7.95 8.46 -7.86
C VAL A 79 -9.15 8.57 -6.94
N GLU A 80 -10.08 9.45 -7.31
CA GLU A 80 -11.33 9.60 -6.58
C GLU A 80 -12.01 8.25 -6.74
N TRP A 81 -11.85 7.45 -5.72
CA TRP A 81 -12.56 6.20 -5.66
C TRP A 81 -14.03 6.55 -5.54
N VAL A 82 -14.75 6.39 -6.63
CA VAL A 82 -16.15 6.73 -6.72
C VAL A 82 -16.93 5.85 -5.73
N PRO A 83 -17.68 6.44 -4.79
CA PRO A 83 -18.53 5.67 -3.89
C PRO A 83 -19.57 4.86 -4.67
N GLU A 84 -19.68 3.57 -4.39
CA GLU A 84 -20.64 2.68 -5.03
C GLU A 84 -21.44 1.91 -3.98
N LYS A 85 -22.76 1.86 -4.09
CA LYS A 85 -23.60 1.05 -3.21
C LYS A 85 -23.38 -0.43 -3.49
N LEU A 86 -22.58 -1.08 -2.67
CA LEU A 86 -22.30 -2.51 -2.70
C LEU A 86 -22.81 -3.17 -1.43
N PRO A 87 -23.27 -4.44 -1.49
CA PRO A 87 -23.63 -5.17 -0.30
C PRO A 87 -22.37 -5.45 0.55
N LEU A 88 -22.32 -4.87 1.74
CA LEU A 88 -21.25 -5.09 2.71
C LEU A 88 -21.78 -6.00 3.83
N ASN A 89 -21.08 -7.10 4.08
CA ASN A 89 -21.37 -7.98 5.22
C ASN A 89 -20.61 -7.46 6.44
N ILE A 90 -21.16 -6.42 7.10
CA ILE A 90 -20.60 -5.80 8.29
C ILE A 90 -20.93 -6.68 9.50
N LEU A 91 -19.90 -7.05 10.25
CA LEU A 91 -19.99 -7.87 11.46
C LEU A 91 -20.01 -7.01 12.73
N HIS A 92 -19.29 -5.88 12.70
CA HIS A 92 -19.25 -4.90 13.75
C HIS A 92 -18.90 -3.53 13.16
N GLU A 93 -19.49 -2.48 13.72
CA GLU A 93 -19.21 -1.10 13.35
C GLU A 93 -19.36 -0.19 14.57
N ASP A 94 -18.42 0.73 14.73
CA ASP A 94 -18.47 1.80 15.69
C ASP A 94 -17.89 3.10 15.08
N GLU A 95 -17.64 4.12 15.90
CA GLU A 95 -17.05 5.40 15.45
C GLU A 95 -15.57 5.28 15.01
N HIS A 96 -14.92 4.16 15.30
CA HIS A 96 -13.50 3.97 15.08
C HIS A 96 -13.20 2.94 13.99
N VAL A 97 -13.97 1.86 13.91
CA VAL A 97 -13.65 0.71 13.08
C VAL A 97 -14.88 0.10 12.42
N ILE A 98 -14.71 -0.41 11.22
CA ILE A 98 -15.64 -1.33 10.56
C ILE A 98 -14.96 -2.69 10.47
N VAL A 99 -15.62 -3.72 10.98
CA VAL A 99 -15.25 -5.13 10.83
C VAL A 99 -16.22 -5.77 9.86
N LEU A 100 -15.72 -6.35 8.80
CA LEU A 100 -16.58 -6.93 7.76
C LEU A 100 -16.07 -8.31 7.34
N ASN A 101 -16.99 -9.12 6.83
CA ASN A 101 -16.67 -10.39 6.18
C ASN A 101 -16.65 -10.20 4.68
N LYS A 102 -15.45 -10.11 4.08
CA LYS A 102 -15.30 -9.97 2.65
C LYS A 102 -15.72 -11.27 1.93
N PRO A 103 -16.63 -11.25 0.97
CA PRO A 103 -16.91 -12.43 0.16
C PRO A 103 -15.74 -12.75 -0.78
N ALA A 104 -15.63 -14.01 -1.22
CA ALA A 104 -14.78 -14.38 -2.35
C ALA A 104 -15.27 -13.70 -3.62
N GLY A 105 -14.37 -13.39 -4.55
CA GLY A 105 -14.65 -12.69 -5.81
C GLY A 105 -14.60 -11.16 -5.71
N LEU A 106 -14.66 -10.57 -4.51
CA LEU A 106 -14.58 -9.12 -4.32
C LEU A 106 -13.12 -8.64 -4.21
N VAL A 107 -12.76 -7.68 -5.07
CA VAL A 107 -11.45 -6.99 -5.03
C VAL A 107 -11.48 -5.92 -3.93
N VAL A 108 -10.38 -5.75 -3.21
CA VAL A 108 -10.31 -4.77 -2.10
C VAL A 108 -10.11 -3.34 -2.60
N HIS A 109 -9.16 -3.11 -3.50
CA HIS A 109 -8.85 -1.78 -4.06
C HIS A 109 -8.91 -1.79 -5.58
N PRO A 110 -9.24 -0.68 -6.22
CA PRO A 110 -9.07 -0.54 -7.66
C PRO A 110 -7.65 -0.90 -8.10
N ALA A 111 -7.55 -1.61 -9.19
CA ALA A 111 -6.31 -2.06 -9.80
C ALA A 111 -6.49 -2.18 -11.32
N ALA A 112 -5.41 -2.45 -12.04
CA ALA A 112 -5.50 -2.70 -13.49
C ALA A 112 -6.55 -3.77 -13.80
N GLY A 113 -7.55 -3.41 -14.61
CA GLY A 113 -8.69 -4.26 -14.96
C GLY A 113 -9.85 -4.30 -13.95
N HIS A 114 -9.78 -3.55 -12.83
CA HIS A 114 -10.84 -3.42 -11.82
C HIS A 114 -10.82 -2.01 -11.26
N HIS A 115 -11.41 -1.05 -11.96
CA HIS A 115 -11.41 0.38 -11.56
C HIS A 115 -12.59 0.73 -10.66
N SER A 116 -13.62 -0.10 -10.58
CA SER A 116 -14.85 0.07 -9.83
C SER A 116 -15.33 -1.27 -9.25
N GLY A 117 -16.41 -1.27 -8.48
CA GLY A 117 -16.97 -2.48 -7.87
C GLY A 117 -16.08 -3.10 -6.80
N THR A 118 -15.21 -2.33 -6.15
CA THR A 118 -14.28 -2.82 -5.14
C THR A 118 -14.78 -2.57 -3.72
N LEU A 119 -14.22 -3.27 -2.74
CA LEU A 119 -14.58 -3.09 -1.35
C LEU A 119 -14.46 -1.63 -0.90
N VAL A 120 -13.39 -0.92 -1.33
CA VAL A 120 -13.22 0.49 -0.98
C VAL A 120 -14.32 1.36 -1.56
N ASN A 121 -14.81 1.11 -2.79
CA ASN A 121 -15.94 1.84 -3.35
C ASN A 121 -17.20 1.67 -2.48
N GLY A 122 -17.45 0.44 -2.01
CA GLY A 122 -18.56 0.14 -1.09
C GLY A 122 -18.41 0.82 0.27
N LEU A 123 -17.22 0.80 0.84
CA LEU A 123 -16.94 1.46 2.12
C LEU A 123 -17.12 2.98 2.03
N LEU A 124 -16.68 3.61 0.95
CA LEU A 124 -16.86 5.05 0.74
C LEU A 124 -18.33 5.46 0.54
N ALA A 125 -19.16 4.58 -0.04
CA ALA A 125 -20.59 4.81 -0.11
C ALA A 125 -21.30 4.63 1.25
N HIS A 126 -20.76 3.76 2.12
CA HIS A 126 -21.28 3.48 3.44
C HIS A 126 -20.83 4.53 4.48
N ALA A 127 -19.54 4.89 4.46
CA ALA A 127 -18.88 5.82 5.39
C ALA A 127 -18.04 6.83 4.59
N PRO A 128 -18.65 7.92 4.07
CA PRO A 128 -17.97 8.87 3.18
C PRO A 128 -16.77 9.58 3.80
N GLU A 129 -16.74 9.72 5.12
CA GLU A 129 -15.62 10.30 5.87
C GLU A 129 -14.30 9.54 5.66
N MET A 130 -14.37 8.27 5.30
CA MET A 130 -13.19 7.44 5.04
C MET A 130 -12.41 7.86 3.78
N ALA A 131 -13.00 8.69 2.90
CA ALA A 131 -12.33 9.22 1.71
C ALA A 131 -11.08 10.07 2.08
N ALA A 132 -11.08 10.70 3.26
CA ALA A 132 -9.94 11.46 3.75
C ALA A 132 -8.79 10.58 4.30
N LEU A 133 -9.01 9.28 4.45
CA LEU A 133 -8.02 8.36 5.04
C LEU A 133 -7.14 7.71 3.96
N PRO A 134 -5.89 7.39 4.28
CA PRO A 134 -5.05 6.61 3.38
C PRO A 134 -5.77 5.33 2.97
N ARG A 135 -5.85 5.07 1.66
CA ARG A 135 -6.50 3.89 1.08
C ARG A 135 -7.97 3.69 1.51
N GLY A 136 -8.71 4.80 1.76
CA GLY A 136 -10.08 4.70 2.22
C GLY A 136 -10.23 3.95 3.55
N GLY A 137 -9.29 4.12 4.47
CA GLY A 137 -9.30 3.46 5.78
C GLY A 137 -8.86 1.98 5.78
N ILE A 138 -8.55 1.38 4.64
CA ILE A 138 -8.13 -0.02 4.54
C ILE A 138 -6.69 -0.17 5.06
N VAL A 139 -6.51 -0.99 6.08
CA VAL A 139 -5.20 -1.22 6.75
C VAL A 139 -4.53 -2.53 6.34
N HIS A 140 -5.27 -3.50 5.83
CA HIS A 140 -4.76 -4.76 5.26
C HIS A 140 -5.66 -5.24 4.12
N ARG A 141 -5.24 -6.28 3.43
CA ARG A 141 -6.03 -6.82 2.31
C ARG A 141 -6.08 -8.33 2.32
N LEU A 142 -7.15 -8.86 1.72
CA LEU A 142 -7.28 -10.23 1.26
C LEU A 142 -7.22 -10.26 -0.27
N ASP A 143 -6.80 -11.36 -0.84
CA ASP A 143 -6.86 -11.55 -2.29
C ASP A 143 -8.32 -11.65 -2.77
N LYS A 144 -8.55 -11.45 -4.08
CA LYS A 144 -9.89 -11.43 -4.68
C LYS A 144 -10.74 -12.62 -4.23
N ASP A 145 -10.20 -13.83 -4.36
CA ASP A 145 -10.92 -15.08 -4.11
C ASP A 145 -10.80 -15.60 -2.68
N THR A 146 -10.10 -14.88 -1.81
CA THR A 146 -10.06 -15.15 -0.38
C THR A 146 -11.23 -14.45 0.30
N SER A 147 -12.03 -15.19 1.03
CA SER A 147 -13.08 -14.67 1.92
C SER A 147 -12.57 -14.54 3.36
N GLY A 148 -13.24 -13.72 4.17
CA GLY A 148 -12.97 -13.64 5.60
C GLY A 148 -12.95 -12.24 6.16
N ILE A 149 -12.55 -12.14 7.42
CA ILE A 149 -12.64 -10.91 8.21
C ILE A 149 -11.61 -9.88 7.74
N MET A 150 -12.09 -8.66 7.55
CA MET A 150 -11.26 -7.49 7.27
C MET A 150 -11.63 -6.35 8.22
N LEU A 151 -10.61 -5.52 8.52
CA LEU A 151 -10.74 -4.31 9.32
C LEU A 151 -10.54 -3.08 8.43
N ALA A 152 -11.36 -2.08 8.64
CA ALA A 152 -11.20 -0.77 8.05
C ALA A 152 -11.31 0.31 9.14
N ALA A 153 -10.39 1.27 9.14
CA ALA A 153 -10.39 2.39 10.07
C ALA A 153 -11.33 3.50 9.61
N ARG A 154 -12.02 4.15 10.56
CA ARG A 154 -12.88 5.32 10.28
C ARG A 154 -12.24 6.67 10.68
N SER A 155 -11.08 6.64 11.34
CA SER A 155 -10.35 7.84 11.73
C SER A 155 -8.85 7.72 11.49
N PRO A 156 -8.11 8.86 11.34
CA PRO A 156 -6.66 8.84 11.18
C PRO A 156 -5.94 8.18 12.37
N LEU A 157 -6.43 8.40 13.59
CA LEU A 157 -5.85 7.82 14.80
C LEU A 157 -5.99 6.30 14.81
N THR A 158 -7.19 5.80 14.50
CA THR A 158 -7.45 4.36 14.40
C THR A 158 -6.66 3.72 13.27
N HIS A 159 -6.57 4.40 12.12
CA HIS A 159 -5.76 3.93 10.99
C HIS A 159 -4.29 3.72 11.41
N LYS A 160 -3.69 4.73 12.05
CA LYS A 160 -2.31 4.66 12.56
C LYS A 160 -2.13 3.52 13.58
N SER A 161 -3.07 3.37 14.52
CA SER A 161 -3.04 2.33 15.54
C SER A 161 -3.11 0.93 14.92
N LEU A 162 -4.07 0.69 14.01
CA LEU A 162 -4.24 -0.61 13.36
C LEU A 162 -3.04 -0.97 12.47
N VAL A 163 -2.46 0.00 11.76
CA VAL A 163 -1.24 -0.23 10.96
C VAL A 163 -0.08 -0.65 11.86
N ALA A 164 0.10 -0.03 13.02
CA ALA A 164 1.14 -0.40 13.99
C ALA A 164 0.91 -1.84 14.52
N GLN A 165 -0.31 -2.17 14.92
CA GLN A 165 -0.68 -3.50 15.41
C GLN A 165 -0.53 -4.61 14.35
N LEU A 166 -0.75 -4.29 13.08
CA LEU A 166 -0.50 -5.22 11.98
C LEU A 166 1.01 -5.39 11.70
N ALA A 167 1.81 -4.34 11.90
CA ALA A 167 3.25 -4.36 11.70
C ALA A 167 3.98 -5.16 12.81
N ASP A 168 3.59 -4.99 14.06
CA ASP A 168 4.15 -5.71 15.21
C ASP A 168 3.52 -7.10 15.40
N ARG A 169 2.51 -7.46 14.58
CA ARG A 169 1.78 -8.73 14.59
C ARG A 169 0.94 -8.97 15.86
N SER A 170 0.57 -7.94 16.61
CA SER A 170 -0.37 -8.05 17.73
C SER A 170 -1.79 -8.38 17.24
N VAL A 171 -2.14 -7.98 16.02
CA VAL A 171 -3.33 -8.51 15.33
C VAL A 171 -3.01 -9.89 14.75
N SER A 172 -3.50 -10.92 15.39
CA SER A 172 -3.40 -12.32 14.93
C SER A 172 -4.28 -12.56 13.69
N ARG A 173 -3.74 -13.29 12.71
CA ARG A 173 -4.46 -13.65 11.48
C ARG A 173 -4.39 -15.15 11.27
N LEU A 174 -5.53 -15.81 11.42
CA LEU A 174 -5.68 -17.24 11.18
C LEU A 174 -6.42 -17.47 9.87
N TYR A 175 -5.91 -18.38 9.05
CA TYR A 175 -6.50 -18.75 7.78
C TYR A 175 -6.75 -20.25 7.71
N SER A 176 -7.86 -20.62 7.08
CA SER A 176 -8.12 -21.99 6.66
C SER A 176 -7.99 -22.10 5.15
N ALA A 177 -7.34 -23.14 4.66
CA ALA A 177 -7.14 -23.37 3.24
C ALA A 177 -7.33 -24.83 2.87
N VAL A 178 -7.84 -25.08 1.67
CA VAL A 178 -7.86 -26.41 1.06
C VAL A 178 -6.68 -26.49 0.10
N CYS A 179 -5.78 -27.42 0.38
CA CYS A 179 -4.57 -27.63 -0.44
C CYS A 179 -4.78 -28.79 -1.40
N ARG A 180 -4.15 -28.69 -2.59
CA ARG A 180 -4.11 -29.78 -3.56
C ARG A 180 -2.99 -30.76 -3.18
N GLY A 181 -3.30 -32.03 -3.12
CA GLY A 181 -2.36 -33.10 -2.80
C GLY A 181 -2.93 -34.09 -1.81
N THR A 182 -2.12 -35.07 -1.43
CA THR A 182 -2.47 -36.09 -0.43
C THR A 182 -1.50 -35.98 0.74
N PHE A 183 -2.04 -35.86 1.95
CA PHE A 183 -1.26 -35.87 3.19
C PHE A 183 -1.42 -37.23 3.86
N SER A 184 -0.33 -37.82 4.30
CA SER A 184 -0.35 -39.10 5.03
C SER A 184 -0.67 -38.94 6.52
N GLY A 185 -0.86 -37.73 6.99
CA GLY A 185 -1.17 -37.40 8.39
C GLY A 185 -1.22 -35.90 8.62
N GLY A 186 -1.51 -35.49 9.86
CA GLY A 186 -1.43 -34.09 10.30
C GLY A 186 0.02 -33.72 10.61
N GLY A 187 0.32 -32.42 10.50
CA GLY A 187 1.64 -31.88 10.82
C GLY A 187 1.68 -30.37 10.71
N THR A 188 2.80 -29.79 11.12
CA THR A 188 3.08 -28.35 10.98
C THR A 188 4.21 -28.17 9.96
N ILE A 189 4.04 -27.21 9.07
CA ILE A 189 5.08 -26.75 8.14
C ILE A 189 5.40 -25.32 8.54
N ASP A 190 6.62 -25.08 9.02
CA ASP A 190 7.12 -23.76 9.43
C ASP A 190 8.39 -23.48 8.62
N GLU A 191 8.17 -23.09 7.35
CA GLU A 191 9.23 -22.84 6.37
C GLU A 191 9.16 -21.40 5.88
N PRO A 192 10.31 -20.75 5.64
CA PRO A 192 10.34 -19.36 5.16
C PRO A 192 9.80 -19.27 3.73
N ILE A 193 8.77 -18.44 3.55
CA ILE A 193 8.10 -18.25 2.26
C ILE A 193 8.47 -16.90 1.65
N GLY A 194 8.91 -16.90 0.41
CA GLY A 194 9.23 -15.71 -0.34
C GLY A 194 8.81 -15.82 -1.81
N ARG A 195 9.17 -14.80 -2.61
CA ARG A 195 8.91 -14.82 -4.05
C ARG A 195 9.75 -15.91 -4.72
N HIS A 196 9.11 -16.70 -5.58
CA HIS A 196 9.82 -17.71 -6.34
C HIS A 196 10.97 -17.08 -7.17
N PRO A 197 12.20 -17.63 -7.16
CA PRO A 197 13.39 -17.00 -7.76
C PRO A 197 13.23 -16.63 -9.23
N THR A 198 12.56 -17.46 -10.00
CA THR A 198 12.40 -17.28 -11.46
C THR A 198 10.98 -16.91 -11.88
N SER A 199 9.96 -17.34 -11.15
CA SER A 199 8.55 -17.08 -11.47
C SER A 199 7.94 -16.09 -10.47
N ARG A 200 8.04 -14.80 -10.75
CA ARG A 200 7.65 -13.70 -9.83
C ARG A 200 6.16 -13.68 -9.43
N THR A 201 5.31 -14.43 -10.14
CA THR A 201 3.88 -14.56 -9.81
C THR A 201 3.61 -15.65 -8.78
N LYS A 202 4.61 -16.49 -8.45
CA LYS A 202 4.50 -17.59 -7.49
C LYS A 202 5.24 -17.28 -6.20
N MET A 203 4.78 -17.92 -5.13
CA MET A 203 5.50 -18.01 -3.86
C MET A 203 6.18 -19.37 -3.76
N ALA A 204 7.27 -19.46 -3.01
CA ALA A 204 8.01 -20.69 -2.76
C ALA A 204 8.68 -20.63 -1.38
N VAL A 205 9.07 -21.79 -0.86
CA VAL A 205 10.01 -21.87 0.25
C VAL A 205 11.37 -21.41 -0.27
N VAL A 206 11.94 -20.37 0.35
CA VAL A 206 13.24 -19.78 -0.02
C VAL A 206 13.98 -19.38 1.25
N SER A 207 15.30 -19.51 1.25
CA SER A 207 16.13 -19.28 2.45
C SER A 207 16.10 -17.85 2.99
N ASP A 208 15.78 -16.87 2.15
CA ASP A 208 15.61 -15.44 2.49
C ASP A 208 14.11 -15.02 2.63
N GLY A 209 13.21 -16.01 2.73
CA GLY A 209 11.78 -15.81 2.97
C GLY A 209 11.46 -15.30 4.38
N LYS A 210 10.19 -14.96 4.58
CA LYS A 210 9.63 -14.54 5.87
C LYS A 210 8.89 -15.69 6.52
#